data_e9c3380a15070820c07c68aa5f2b6a98
#
_entry.id   e9c3380a15070820c07c68aa5f2b6a98
#
_cell.length_a   1.000
_cell.length_b   1.000
_cell.length_c   1.000
_cell.angle_alpha   90.00
_cell.angle_beta   90.00
_cell.angle_gamma   90.00
#
_symmetry.space_group_name_H-M   'P 1'
#
loop_
_entity.id
_entity.type
_entity.pdbx_description
1 polymer ?
#
loop_
_entity_poly.entity_id
_entity_poly.type
_entity_poly.pdbx_seq_one_letter_code
_entity_poly.pdbx_strand_id
1 'polypeptide(L)'
;MEMGEPDRGRRAWHNGLARRRVAAGLLAGAAGLVIVGTVFVVLPGVVVDHDLAGASVTAQDRLKAVNDVRTTLLQVVGGLVVLFGAYATWRQLRVSQDGLRATQEGYVTDRFSRAVDQLGSDKLDVRIGGLHALWRIAEQSARDREAIISIQAAYLRTHLPWPPAGPESPAADLPINDIAPLETRAADAQVALTALGVLCRHREQSWVNLSFTDLRRADCDGLWFPEVNFDRACMEAAGLYHANLTQASLVSVNLRHADLTTAVLRRARCILADLRAAKLVETDLRDADFTETDLREANLRKADAHGAVFHRADLRMADLRGTDLSTANLVEARLSDALASEHTRWPADFDHTAAGVVDTDDPGPEPSPLLQPPGMTRQAPPLRSAP
;
A
#
# COMPACT_ATOMS: atom_id res chain seq x y z
N MET A 1 -33.13 -13.82 44.33
CA MET A 1 -33.97 -12.79 43.73
C MET A 1 -33.88 -12.97 42.22
N GLU A 2 -34.99 -13.43 41.66
CA GLU A 2 -35.27 -14.02 40.38
C GLU A 2 -34.75 -13.18 39.21
N MET A 3 -33.97 -13.82 38.33
CA MET A 3 -33.78 -13.33 36.94
C MET A 3 -34.77 -14.03 36.02
N GLY A 4 -35.78 -13.27 35.58
CA GLY A 4 -36.91 -13.70 34.80
C GLY A 4 -36.54 -14.11 33.37
N GLU A 5 -37.19 -15.16 32.95
CA GLU A 5 -37.25 -15.73 31.58
C GLU A 5 -38.01 -14.80 30.60
N PRO A 6 -37.38 -14.25 29.58
CA PRO A 6 -38.16 -13.68 28.45
C PRO A 6 -37.92 -14.30 27.09
N ASP A 7 -37.28 -15.47 26.95
CA ASP A 7 -36.85 -15.94 25.60
C ASP A 7 -37.72 -17.10 24.99
N ARG A 8 -38.58 -17.73 25.75
CA ARG A 8 -39.46 -18.82 25.25
C ARG A 8 -40.59 -18.32 24.33
N GLY A 9 -41.09 -17.13 24.57
CA GLY A 9 -42.22 -16.57 23.78
C GLY A 9 -41.85 -16.16 22.35
N ARG A 10 -40.65 -15.62 22.14
CA ARG A 10 -40.19 -15.17 20.81
C ARG A 10 -39.90 -16.35 19.86
N ARG A 11 -39.34 -17.43 20.36
CA ARG A 11 -39.02 -18.64 19.55
C ARG A 11 -40.29 -19.35 19.10
N ALA A 12 -41.32 -19.41 19.92
CA ALA A 12 -42.59 -20.00 19.58
C ALA A 12 -43.36 -19.22 18.48
N TRP A 13 -43.24 -17.88 18.50
CA TRP A 13 -43.89 -17.00 17.52
C TRP A 13 -43.20 -17.09 16.13
N HIS A 14 -41.87 -17.13 16.07
CA HIS A 14 -41.11 -17.31 14.83
C HIS A 14 -41.35 -18.67 14.18
N ASN A 15 -41.45 -19.74 14.97
CA ASN A 15 -41.75 -21.08 14.46
C ASN A 15 -43.20 -21.20 13.92
N GLY A 16 -44.17 -20.47 14.48
CA GLY A 16 -45.53 -20.40 14.00
C GLY A 16 -45.65 -19.70 12.64
N LEU A 17 -44.91 -18.60 12.43
CA LEU A 17 -44.91 -17.87 11.17
C LEU A 17 -44.21 -18.65 10.05
N ALA A 18 -43.09 -19.34 10.36
CA ALA A 18 -42.40 -20.20 9.40
C ALA A 18 -43.28 -21.37 8.91
N ARG A 19 -43.99 -22.05 9.83
CA ARG A 19 -44.91 -23.13 9.47
C ARG A 19 -46.10 -22.64 8.62
N ARG A 20 -46.66 -21.44 8.91
CA ARG A 20 -47.74 -20.85 8.10
C ARG A 20 -47.27 -20.49 6.69
N ARG A 21 -46.05 -19.99 6.51
CA ARG A 21 -45.45 -19.70 5.18
C ARG A 21 -45.17 -20.97 4.38
N VAL A 22 -44.71 -22.03 5.01
CA VAL A 22 -44.51 -23.34 4.36
C VAL A 22 -45.87 -23.94 3.96
N ALA A 23 -46.88 -23.92 4.84
CA ALA A 23 -48.21 -24.40 4.53
C ALA A 23 -48.89 -23.60 3.41
N ALA A 24 -48.74 -22.28 3.41
CA ALA A 24 -49.26 -21.42 2.32
C ALA A 24 -48.55 -21.71 0.98
N GLY A 25 -47.25 -21.98 0.99
CA GLY A 25 -46.49 -22.37 -0.20
C GLY A 25 -46.92 -23.73 -0.76
N LEU A 26 -47.20 -24.71 0.11
CA LEU A 26 -47.68 -26.04 -0.30
C LEU A 26 -49.11 -25.98 -0.88
N LEU A 27 -49.97 -25.17 -0.29
CA LEU A 27 -51.34 -24.95 -0.79
C LEU A 27 -51.34 -24.23 -2.15
N ALA A 28 -50.48 -23.22 -2.33
CA ALA A 28 -50.31 -22.53 -3.61
C ALA A 28 -49.75 -23.47 -4.68
N GLY A 29 -48.79 -24.32 -4.33
CA GLY A 29 -48.24 -25.35 -5.23
C GLY A 29 -49.31 -26.40 -5.64
N ALA A 30 -50.13 -26.88 -4.69
CA ALA A 30 -51.22 -27.82 -4.97
C ALA A 30 -52.28 -27.18 -5.87
N ALA A 31 -52.69 -25.93 -5.61
CA ALA A 31 -53.62 -25.19 -6.45
C ALA A 31 -53.07 -24.99 -7.87
N GLY A 32 -51.77 -24.67 -7.99
CA GLY A 32 -51.08 -24.57 -9.29
C GLY A 32 -51.09 -25.87 -10.08
N LEU A 33 -50.87 -27.03 -9.42
CA LEU A 33 -50.92 -28.34 -10.05
C LEU A 33 -52.35 -28.68 -10.55
N VAL A 34 -53.39 -28.35 -9.80
CA VAL A 34 -54.78 -28.53 -10.20
C VAL A 34 -55.12 -27.68 -11.42
N ILE A 35 -54.69 -26.41 -11.44
CA ILE A 35 -54.91 -25.50 -12.59
C ILE A 35 -54.22 -26.05 -13.84
N VAL A 36 -52.95 -26.44 -13.71
CA VAL A 36 -52.17 -27.03 -14.84
C VAL A 36 -52.84 -28.29 -15.34
N GLY A 37 -53.29 -29.22 -14.45
CA GLY A 37 -53.99 -30.43 -14.82
C GLY A 37 -55.27 -30.14 -15.57
N THR A 38 -56.09 -29.19 -15.09
CA THR A 38 -57.33 -28.77 -15.74
C THR A 38 -57.10 -28.18 -17.13
N VAL A 39 -56.10 -27.33 -17.27
CA VAL A 39 -55.69 -26.75 -18.57
C VAL A 39 -55.27 -27.84 -19.54
N PHE A 40 -54.54 -28.85 -19.10
CA PHE A 40 -54.09 -29.97 -19.97
C PHE A 40 -55.23 -30.90 -20.41
N VAL A 41 -56.28 -31.01 -19.61
CA VAL A 41 -57.43 -31.89 -19.92
C VAL A 41 -58.48 -31.14 -20.77
N VAL A 42 -58.82 -29.90 -20.40
CA VAL A 42 -59.93 -29.17 -20.99
C VAL A 42 -59.52 -28.33 -22.21
N LEU A 43 -58.37 -27.61 -22.13
CA LEU A 43 -57.97 -26.66 -23.17
C LEU A 43 -57.77 -27.29 -24.55
N PRO A 44 -57.15 -28.48 -24.69
CA PRO A 44 -56.97 -29.10 -26.02
C PRO A 44 -58.32 -29.43 -26.69
N GLY A 45 -59.33 -29.88 -25.92
CA GLY A 45 -60.64 -30.14 -26.45
C GLY A 45 -61.33 -28.88 -26.94
N VAL A 46 -61.27 -27.79 -26.14
CA VAL A 46 -61.94 -26.51 -26.46
C VAL A 46 -61.27 -25.87 -27.71
N VAL A 47 -59.93 -25.92 -27.84
CA VAL A 47 -59.22 -25.39 -28.99
C VAL A 47 -59.58 -26.14 -30.26
N VAL A 48 -59.57 -27.49 -30.23
CA VAL A 48 -59.92 -28.32 -31.37
C VAL A 48 -61.36 -28.16 -31.76
N ASP A 49 -62.32 -28.08 -30.82
CA ASP A 49 -63.71 -27.86 -31.11
C ASP A 49 -63.99 -26.47 -31.70
N HIS A 50 -63.23 -25.46 -31.33
CA HIS A 50 -63.30 -24.13 -31.92
C HIS A 50 -62.82 -24.10 -33.37
N ASP A 51 -61.60 -24.74 -33.61
CA ASP A 51 -60.96 -24.75 -34.93
C ASP A 51 -61.72 -25.64 -35.95
N LEU A 52 -62.45 -26.65 -35.47
CA LEU A 52 -63.21 -27.57 -36.32
C LEU A 52 -64.66 -27.22 -36.41
N ALA A 53 -65.09 -26.07 -35.88
CA ALA A 53 -66.51 -25.62 -35.91
C ALA A 53 -66.97 -25.40 -37.37
N GLY A 54 -67.76 -26.38 -37.94
CA GLY A 54 -68.24 -26.29 -39.28
C GLY A 54 -67.70 -27.32 -40.27
N ALA A 55 -66.73 -28.17 -39.88
CA ALA A 55 -66.16 -29.22 -40.74
C ALA A 55 -66.73 -30.63 -40.31
N SER A 56 -67.07 -31.48 -41.28
CA SER A 56 -67.40 -32.90 -41.02
C SER A 56 -66.08 -33.69 -40.86
N VAL A 57 -65.67 -33.81 -39.59
CA VAL A 57 -64.36 -34.48 -39.28
C VAL A 57 -64.66 -35.83 -38.61
N THR A 58 -63.86 -36.86 -38.95
CA THR A 58 -63.98 -38.18 -38.30
C THR A 58 -63.50 -38.15 -36.86
N ALA A 59 -64.11 -39.03 -36.00
CA ALA A 59 -63.68 -39.11 -34.59
C ALA A 59 -62.23 -39.38 -34.38
N GLN A 60 -61.59 -40.02 -35.36
CA GLN A 60 -60.14 -40.37 -35.36
C GLN A 60 -59.25 -39.15 -35.61
N ASP A 61 -59.69 -38.26 -36.48
CA ASP A 61 -58.94 -37.00 -36.81
C ASP A 61 -59.04 -36.01 -35.63
N ARG A 62 -60.18 -35.93 -34.96
CA ARG A 62 -60.40 -35.12 -33.76
C ARG A 62 -59.51 -35.59 -32.61
N LEU A 63 -59.35 -36.90 -32.39
CA LEU A 63 -58.45 -37.46 -31.37
C LEU A 63 -56.98 -37.14 -31.68
N LYS A 64 -56.54 -37.21 -32.94
CA LYS A 64 -55.19 -36.80 -33.36
C LYS A 64 -54.95 -35.34 -33.05
N ALA A 65 -55.85 -34.43 -33.48
CA ALA A 65 -55.73 -33.00 -33.25
C ALA A 65 -55.63 -32.64 -31.76
N VAL A 66 -56.45 -33.27 -30.90
CA VAL A 66 -56.38 -33.10 -29.46
C VAL A 66 -55.00 -33.56 -28.87
N ASN A 67 -54.45 -34.67 -29.38
CA ASN A 67 -53.16 -35.15 -28.95
C ASN A 67 -51.97 -34.25 -29.41
N ASP A 68 -52.07 -33.68 -30.61
CA ASP A 68 -51.07 -32.76 -31.14
C ASP A 68 -51.01 -31.47 -30.32
N VAL A 69 -52.19 -30.91 -29.96
CA VAL A 69 -52.29 -29.76 -29.06
C VAL A 69 -51.75 -30.07 -27.68
N ARG A 70 -52.03 -31.28 -27.11
CA ARG A 70 -51.43 -31.71 -25.84
C ARG A 70 -49.92 -31.81 -25.89
N THR A 71 -49.37 -32.37 -26.98
CA THR A 71 -47.94 -32.50 -27.14
C THR A 71 -47.26 -31.13 -27.24
N THR A 72 -47.86 -30.19 -27.98
CA THR A 72 -47.38 -28.81 -28.08
C THR A 72 -47.42 -28.11 -26.72
N LEU A 73 -48.50 -28.25 -25.96
CA LEU A 73 -48.63 -27.69 -24.62
C LEU A 73 -47.58 -28.27 -23.66
N LEU A 74 -47.32 -29.60 -23.74
CA LEU A 74 -46.26 -30.23 -22.93
C LEU A 74 -44.89 -29.67 -23.27
N GLN A 75 -44.58 -29.45 -24.54
CA GLN A 75 -43.31 -28.87 -24.95
C GLN A 75 -43.11 -27.41 -24.45
N VAL A 76 -44.21 -26.60 -24.57
CA VAL A 76 -44.18 -25.20 -24.09
C VAL A 76 -44.01 -25.15 -22.56
N VAL A 77 -44.77 -25.92 -21.83
CA VAL A 77 -44.71 -25.98 -20.36
C VAL A 77 -43.32 -26.53 -19.92
N GLY A 78 -42.84 -27.59 -20.58
CA GLY A 78 -41.50 -28.12 -20.33
C GLY A 78 -40.40 -27.07 -20.57
N GLY A 79 -40.48 -26.32 -21.67
CA GLY A 79 -39.60 -25.21 -21.96
C GLY A 79 -39.63 -24.10 -20.88
N LEU A 80 -40.85 -23.73 -20.43
CA LEU A 80 -41.02 -22.73 -19.37
C LEU A 80 -40.44 -23.20 -18.03
N VAL A 81 -40.60 -24.47 -17.68
CA VAL A 81 -40.03 -25.06 -16.45
C VAL A 81 -38.47 -25.00 -16.51
N VAL A 82 -37.89 -25.34 -17.67
CA VAL A 82 -36.43 -25.26 -17.85
C VAL A 82 -35.95 -23.81 -17.73
N LEU A 83 -36.61 -22.87 -18.38
CA LEU A 83 -36.27 -21.44 -18.29
C LEU A 83 -36.40 -20.91 -16.86
N PHE A 84 -37.46 -21.29 -16.15
CA PHE A 84 -37.67 -20.92 -14.75
C PHE A 84 -36.58 -21.53 -13.84
N GLY A 85 -36.21 -22.80 -14.07
CA GLY A 85 -35.13 -23.46 -13.35
C GLY A 85 -33.78 -22.77 -13.59
N ALA A 86 -33.47 -22.42 -14.84
CA ALA A 86 -32.27 -21.68 -15.18
C ALA A 86 -32.26 -20.29 -14.54
N TYR A 87 -33.39 -19.57 -14.57
CA TYR A 87 -33.51 -18.27 -13.91
C TYR A 87 -33.33 -18.37 -12.38
N ALA A 88 -33.96 -19.37 -11.75
CA ALA A 88 -33.85 -19.59 -10.30
C ALA A 88 -32.40 -19.90 -9.90
N THR A 89 -31.71 -20.76 -10.67
CA THR A 89 -30.31 -21.10 -10.45
C THR A 89 -29.41 -19.87 -10.63
N TRP A 90 -29.62 -19.09 -11.69
CA TRP A 90 -28.88 -17.86 -11.93
C TRP A 90 -29.09 -16.84 -10.81
N ARG A 91 -30.32 -16.66 -10.34
CA ARG A 91 -30.62 -15.78 -9.22
C ARG A 91 -29.95 -16.25 -7.92
N GLN A 92 -29.94 -17.55 -7.67
CA GLN A 92 -29.29 -18.13 -6.49
C GLN A 92 -27.79 -17.94 -6.52
N LEU A 93 -27.15 -18.13 -7.69
CA LEU A 93 -25.73 -17.86 -7.88
C LEU A 93 -25.38 -16.39 -7.63
N ARG A 94 -26.19 -15.44 -8.13
CA ARG A 94 -25.98 -14.02 -7.83
C ARG A 94 -26.07 -13.72 -6.35
N VAL A 95 -27.10 -14.16 -5.67
CA VAL A 95 -27.27 -13.94 -4.21
C VAL A 95 -26.11 -14.56 -3.43
N SER A 96 -25.64 -15.75 -3.84
CA SER A 96 -24.49 -16.39 -3.22
C SER A 96 -23.19 -15.61 -3.44
N GLN A 97 -22.97 -15.06 -4.64
CA GLN A 97 -21.80 -14.22 -4.94
C GLN A 97 -21.80 -12.92 -4.15
N ASP A 98 -22.96 -12.27 -4.03
CA ASP A 98 -23.11 -11.04 -3.24
C ASP A 98 -22.90 -11.32 -1.74
N GLY A 99 -23.39 -12.46 -1.25
CA GLY A 99 -23.15 -12.89 0.13
C GLY A 99 -21.67 -13.20 0.42
N LEU A 100 -20.96 -13.82 -0.52
CA LEU A 100 -19.51 -14.06 -0.40
C LEU A 100 -18.70 -12.76 -0.38
N ARG A 101 -19.05 -11.79 -1.24
CA ARG A 101 -18.39 -10.48 -1.26
C ARG A 101 -18.62 -9.73 0.06
N ALA A 102 -19.85 -9.67 0.55
CA ALA A 102 -20.16 -9.03 1.83
C ALA A 102 -19.43 -9.70 3.00
N THR A 103 -19.29 -11.03 2.97
CA THR A 103 -18.55 -11.78 3.99
C THR A 103 -17.04 -11.48 3.90
N GLN A 104 -16.48 -11.41 2.70
CA GLN A 104 -15.07 -11.07 2.49
C GLN A 104 -14.75 -9.64 2.93
N GLU A 105 -15.60 -8.67 2.61
CA GLU A 105 -15.45 -7.28 3.06
C GLU A 105 -15.57 -7.18 4.60
N GLY A 106 -16.47 -7.91 5.22
CA GLY A 106 -16.57 -8.00 6.68
C GLY A 106 -15.31 -8.59 7.33
N TYR A 107 -14.73 -9.62 6.72
CA TYR A 107 -13.49 -10.23 7.21
C TYR A 107 -12.30 -9.28 7.16
N VAL A 108 -12.14 -8.51 6.08
CA VAL A 108 -11.05 -7.52 5.96
C VAL A 108 -11.22 -6.43 7.01
N THR A 109 -12.43 -5.91 7.19
CA THR A 109 -12.71 -4.87 8.19
C THR A 109 -12.44 -5.34 9.61
N ASP A 110 -12.82 -6.57 9.96
CA ASP A 110 -12.57 -7.14 11.29
C ASP A 110 -11.06 -7.37 11.54
N ARG A 111 -10.34 -7.88 10.56
CA ARG A 111 -8.87 -8.03 10.63
C ARG A 111 -8.17 -6.67 10.77
N PHE A 112 -8.61 -5.68 10.01
CA PHE A 112 -8.09 -4.32 10.08
C PHE A 112 -8.30 -3.72 11.48
N SER A 113 -9.53 -3.78 12.01
CA SER A 113 -9.83 -3.26 13.36
C SER A 113 -8.99 -3.94 14.43
N ARG A 114 -8.86 -5.26 14.40
CA ARG A 114 -7.99 -6.00 15.35
C ARG A 114 -6.53 -5.60 15.23
N ALA A 115 -6.02 -5.40 14.02
CA ALA A 115 -4.63 -4.98 13.82
C ALA A 115 -4.39 -3.57 14.37
N VAL A 116 -5.35 -2.64 14.20
CA VAL A 116 -5.29 -1.30 14.79
C VAL A 116 -5.35 -1.37 16.31
N ASP A 117 -6.24 -2.19 16.89
CA ASP A 117 -6.31 -2.39 18.35
C ASP A 117 -4.99 -2.92 18.93
N GLN A 118 -4.30 -3.80 18.16
CA GLN A 118 -2.99 -4.33 18.56
C GLN A 118 -1.90 -3.25 18.62
N LEU A 119 -1.99 -2.18 17.82
CA LEU A 119 -1.03 -1.06 17.89
C LEU A 119 -1.09 -0.31 19.24
N GLY A 120 -2.25 -0.30 19.88
CA GLY A 120 -2.43 0.30 21.21
C GLY A 120 -1.98 -0.57 22.38
N SER A 121 -1.38 -1.74 22.14
CA SER A 121 -0.95 -2.65 23.20
C SER A 121 0.35 -2.19 23.88
N ASP A 122 0.44 -2.36 25.19
CA ASP A 122 1.70 -2.13 25.94
C ASP A 122 2.78 -3.18 25.61
N LYS A 123 2.39 -4.32 25.03
CA LYS A 123 3.31 -5.41 24.69
C LYS A 123 3.89 -5.21 23.31
N LEU A 124 5.22 -5.12 23.23
CA LEU A 124 5.98 -4.93 21.98
C LEU A 124 5.61 -5.96 20.91
N ASP A 125 5.61 -7.25 21.26
CA ASP A 125 5.32 -8.34 20.33
C ASP A 125 3.91 -8.22 19.71
N VAL A 126 2.94 -7.71 20.49
CA VAL A 126 1.56 -7.50 20.00
C VAL A 126 1.50 -6.34 19.02
N ARG A 127 2.20 -5.24 19.29
CA ARG A 127 2.30 -4.10 18.37
C ARG A 127 2.96 -4.49 17.07
N ILE A 128 4.08 -5.23 17.12
CA ILE A 128 4.77 -5.76 15.93
C ILE A 128 3.82 -6.68 15.13
N GLY A 129 3.06 -7.54 15.80
CA GLY A 129 2.04 -8.38 15.17
C GLY A 129 0.97 -7.56 14.43
N GLY A 130 0.49 -6.48 15.05
CA GLY A 130 -0.45 -5.53 14.46
C GLY A 130 0.11 -4.84 13.21
N LEU A 131 1.36 -4.35 13.27
CA LEU A 131 2.04 -3.73 12.14
C LEU A 131 2.20 -4.68 10.95
N HIS A 132 2.61 -5.92 11.19
CA HIS A 132 2.69 -6.94 10.14
C HIS A 132 1.31 -7.31 9.56
N ALA A 133 0.27 -7.35 10.40
CA ALA A 133 -1.08 -7.61 9.94
C ALA A 133 -1.58 -6.47 9.02
N LEU A 134 -1.36 -5.22 9.38
CA LEU A 134 -1.66 -4.04 8.55
C LEU A 134 -0.87 -4.07 7.23
N TRP A 135 0.43 -4.36 7.30
CA TRP A 135 1.26 -4.47 6.10
C TRP A 135 0.68 -5.49 5.11
N ARG A 136 0.38 -6.72 5.59
CA ARG A 136 -0.22 -7.76 4.76
C ARG A 136 -1.57 -7.35 4.16
N ILE A 137 -2.41 -6.62 4.90
CA ILE A 137 -3.67 -6.09 4.39
C ILE A 137 -3.40 -5.09 3.26
N ALA A 138 -2.44 -4.18 3.44
CA ALA A 138 -2.07 -3.17 2.43
C ALA A 138 -1.51 -3.78 1.14
N GLU A 139 -0.80 -4.90 1.23
CA GLU A 139 -0.33 -5.64 0.05
C GLU A 139 -1.48 -6.28 -0.74
N GLN A 140 -2.51 -6.76 -0.04
CA GLN A 140 -3.65 -7.46 -0.63
C GLN A 140 -4.77 -6.53 -1.10
N SER A 141 -4.88 -5.33 -0.52
CA SER A 141 -5.96 -4.38 -0.79
C SER A 141 -5.39 -3.00 -1.17
N ALA A 142 -5.45 -2.67 -2.45
CA ALA A 142 -5.08 -1.33 -2.93
C ALA A 142 -5.97 -0.25 -2.31
N ARG A 143 -7.25 -0.57 -2.02
CA ARG A 143 -8.23 0.35 -1.41
C ARG A 143 -7.84 0.77 0.01
N ASP A 144 -7.29 -0.17 0.80
CA ASP A 144 -6.97 0.08 2.21
C ASP A 144 -5.53 0.56 2.40
N ARG A 145 -4.69 0.46 1.36
CA ARG A 145 -3.26 0.79 1.41
C ARG A 145 -2.98 2.20 1.91
N GLU A 146 -3.68 3.20 1.39
CA GLU A 146 -3.47 4.60 1.75
C GLU A 146 -3.84 4.88 3.21
N ALA A 147 -4.92 4.27 3.70
CA ALA A 147 -5.30 4.38 5.11
C ALA A 147 -4.24 3.75 6.03
N ILE A 148 -3.70 2.59 5.63
CA ILE A 148 -2.66 1.89 6.39
C ILE A 148 -1.34 2.68 6.38
N ILE A 149 -0.94 3.25 5.25
CA ILE A 149 0.22 4.15 5.15
C ILE A 149 0.07 5.32 6.13
N SER A 150 -1.11 5.95 6.16
CA SER A 150 -1.41 7.06 7.07
C SER A 150 -1.33 6.64 8.55
N ILE A 151 -1.85 5.45 8.90
CA ILE A 151 -1.80 4.92 10.26
C ILE A 151 -0.35 4.65 10.67
N GLN A 152 0.46 4.02 9.82
CA GLN A 152 1.87 3.73 10.12
C GLN A 152 2.69 5.02 10.27
N ALA A 153 2.44 6.02 9.42
CA ALA A 153 3.09 7.33 9.55
C ALA A 153 2.68 8.05 10.84
N ALA A 154 1.41 7.97 11.23
CA ALA A 154 0.93 8.50 12.51
C ALA A 154 1.55 7.77 13.70
N TYR A 155 1.64 6.43 13.62
CA TYR A 155 2.29 5.60 14.61
C TYR A 155 3.74 6.04 14.86
N LEU A 156 4.53 6.21 13.79
CA LEU A 156 5.93 6.67 13.87
C LEU A 156 6.03 8.05 14.54
N ARG A 157 5.21 9.04 14.15
CA ARG A 157 5.24 10.37 14.77
C ARG A 157 4.86 10.37 16.24
N THR A 158 3.96 9.48 16.64
CA THR A 158 3.50 9.40 18.03
C THR A 158 4.52 8.71 18.92
N HIS A 159 5.20 7.67 18.43
CA HIS A 159 6.14 6.88 19.20
C HIS A 159 7.59 7.38 19.12
N LEU A 160 7.91 8.16 18.09
CA LEU A 160 9.24 8.72 17.86
C LEU A 160 9.18 10.25 17.67
N PRO A 161 8.67 11.03 18.63
CA PRO A 161 8.63 12.48 18.48
C PRO A 161 10.03 13.10 18.50
N TRP A 162 10.28 14.11 17.70
CA TRP A 162 11.48 14.92 17.73
C TRP A 162 11.13 16.40 17.91
N PRO A 163 11.67 17.14 18.89
CA PRO A 163 12.60 16.67 19.93
C PRO A 163 11.97 15.61 20.86
N PRO A 164 12.82 14.76 21.50
CA PRO A 164 12.33 13.70 22.40
C PRO A 164 11.44 14.26 23.50
N ALA A 165 10.27 13.65 23.69
CA ALA A 165 9.26 14.18 24.61
C ALA A 165 9.02 13.30 25.85
N GLY A 166 9.75 12.21 26.06
CA GLY A 166 9.52 11.27 27.15
C GLY A 166 10.80 10.70 27.75
N PRO A 167 10.72 10.14 28.98
CA PRO A 167 11.87 9.59 29.69
C PRO A 167 12.48 8.36 28.99
N GLU A 168 11.74 7.68 28.14
CA GLU A 168 12.20 6.49 27.40
C GLU A 168 12.90 6.85 26.07
N SER A 169 12.76 8.09 25.61
CA SER A 169 13.42 8.55 24.37
C SER A 169 14.85 9.02 24.69
N PRO A 170 15.86 8.65 23.87
CA PRO A 170 17.20 9.17 24.05
C PRO A 170 17.23 10.69 23.98
N ALA A 171 17.92 11.36 24.91
CA ALA A 171 18.00 12.81 24.93
C ALA A 171 18.51 13.37 23.59
N ALA A 172 18.13 14.60 23.26
CA ALA A 172 18.46 15.21 21.98
C ALA A 172 19.97 15.49 21.82
N ASP A 173 20.67 15.69 22.91
CA ASP A 173 22.10 16.04 23.01
C ASP A 173 23.00 14.83 23.27
N LEU A 174 22.46 13.62 23.38
CA LEU A 174 23.26 12.42 23.52
C LEU A 174 24.14 12.20 22.29
N PRO A 175 25.44 11.82 22.49
CA PRO A 175 26.32 11.44 21.38
C PRO A 175 25.68 10.31 20.57
N ILE A 176 25.78 10.41 19.24
CA ILE A 176 25.12 9.44 18.35
C ILE A 176 25.57 7.99 18.57
N ASN A 177 26.84 7.81 18.98
CA ASN A 177 27.40 6.49 19.26
C ASN A 177 26.81 5.83 20.52
N ASP A 178 26.27 6.62 21.44
CA ASP A 178 25.64 6.15 22.68
C ASP A 178 24.15 5.81 22.46
N ILE A 179 23.60 6.14 21.30
CA ILE A 179 22.23 5.82 20.92
C ILE A 179 22.20 4.46 20.22
N ALA A 180 21.42 3.52 20.75
CA ALA A 180 21.25 2.22 20.09
C ALA A 180 20.55 2.38 18.72
N PRO A 181 20.79 1.49 17.73
CA PRO A 181 20.05 1.44 16.48
C PRO A 181 18.54 1.39 16.70
N LEU A 182 17.76 1.94 15.76
CA LEU A 182 16.30 2.00 15.90
C LEU A 182 15.68 0.61 16.06
N GLU A 183 16.17 -0.37 15.34
CA GLU A 183 15.74 -1.77 15.43
C GLU A 183 15.87 -2.38 16.83
N THR A 184 16.80 -1.85 17.64
CA THR A 184 17.04 -2.32 19.01
C THR A 184 16.24 -1.51 20.03
N ARG A 185 16.21 -0.17 19.89
CA ARG A 185 15.55 0.73 20.86
C ARG A 185 14.05 0.86 20.67
N ALA A 186 13.56 0.66 19.44
CA ALA A 186 12.15 0.75 19.06
C ALA A 186 11.87 -0.16 17.86
N ALA A 187 11.93 -1.47 18.08
CA ALA A 187 11.81 -2.47 17.02
C ALA A 187 10.48 -2.38 16.25
N ASP A 188 9.38 -2.06 16.93
CA ASP A 188 8.08 -1.83 16.33
C ASP A 188 8.08 -0.61 15.38
N ALA A 189 8.75 0.47 15.79
CA ALA A 189 8.90 1.64 14.93
C ALA A 189 9.76 1.33 13.70
N GLN A 190 10.84 0.56 13.84
CA GLN A 190 11.63 0.12 12.69
C GLN A 190 10.80 -0.76 11.73
N VAL A 191 9.98 -1.66 12.25
CA VAL A 191 9.05 -2.47 11.42
C VAL A 191 8.04 -1.57 10.69
N ALA A 192 7.46 -0.58 11.37
CA ALA A 192 6.54 0.37 10.75
C ALA A 192 7.23 1.19 9.64
N LEU A 193 8.45 1.64 9.86
CA LEU A 193 9.25 2.41 8.91
C LEU A 193 9.58 1.57 7.66
N THR A 194 10.00 0.32 7.87
CA THR A 194 10.29 -0.63 6.78
C THR A 194 9.05 -0.92 5.95
N ALA A 195 7.92 -1.24 6.62
CA ALA A 195 6.65 -1.49 5.94
C ALA A 195 6.20 -0.26 5.13
N LEU A 196 6.33 0.94 5.71
CA LEU A 196 5.99 2.19 5.05
C LEU A 196 6.84 2.39 3.78
N GLY A 197 8.16 2.22 3.87
CA GLY A 197 9.07 2.36 2.72
C GLY A 197 8.80 1.36 1.59
N VAL A 198 8.37 0.14 1.92
CA VAL A 198 7.94 -0.86 0.92
C VAL A 198 6.60 -0.48 0.29
N LEU A 199 5.62 -0.05 1.08
CA LEU A 199 4.29 0.32 0.60
C LEU A 199 4.31 1.58 -0.26
N CYS A 200 5.17 2.54 0.03
CA CYS A 200 5.34 3.76 -0.77
C CYS A 200 5.81 3.50 -2.21
N ARG A 201 6.38 2.33 -2.51
CA ARG A 201 6.76 1.93 -3.88
C ARG A 201 5.54 1.80 -4.82
N HIS A 202 4.38 1.45 -4.29
CA HIS A 202 3.16 1.18 -5.05
C HIS A 202 2.07 2.24 -4.85
N ARG A 203 2.47 3.42 -4.40
CA ARG A 203 1.57 4.53 -4.09
C ARG A 203 1.20 5.32 -5.34
N GLU A 204 -0.07 5.65 -5.50
CA GLU A 204 -0.54 6.49 -6.62
C GLU A 204 -0.57 7.97 -6.25
N GLN A 205 -1.01 8.32 -5.05
CA GLN A 205 -1.01 9.70 -4.51
C GLN A 205 -1.29 9.69 -3.01
N SER A 206 -0.36 10.08 -2.16
CA SER A 206 -0.63 10.48 -0.76
C SER A 206 0.57 11.14 -0.13
N TRP A 207 0.33 12.20 0.59
CA TRP A 207 1.35 12.84 1.41
C TRP A 207 1.63 11.99 2.64
N VAL A 208 2.80 11.39 2.69
CA VAL A 208 3.29 10.75 3.90
C VAL A 208 4.05 11.78 4.72
N ASN A 209 3.60 11.99 5.93
CA ASN A 209 4.21 12.96 6.83
C ASN A 209 4.97 12.23 7.96
N LEU A 210 6.30 12.35 7.93
CA LEU A 210 7.24 11.91 8.95
C LEU A 210 8.03 13.09 9.55
N SER A 211 7.48 14.31 9.46
CA SER A 211 8.11 15.48 10.07
C SER A 211 8.20 15.33 11.59
N PHE A 212 9.22 15.95 12.18
CA PHE A 212 9.44 15.92 13.63
C PHE A 212 9.53 14.50 14.22
N THR A 213 10.18 13.56 13.52
CA THR A 213 10.41 12.20 14.01
C THR A 213 11.86 11.96 14.40
N ASP A 214 12.07 11.17 15.46
CA ASP A 214 13.39 10.67 15.87
C ASP A 214 13.75 9.37 15.14
N LEU A 215 14.39 9.51 14.00
CA LEU A 215 14.87 8.41 13.16
C LEU A 215 16.41 8.25 13.25
N ARG A 216 17.03 8.70 14.37
CA ARG A 216 18.46 8.50 14.59
C ARG A 216 18.81 7.02 14.49
N ARG A 217 19.84 6.68 13.70
CA ARG A 217 20.30 5.32 13.44
C ARG A 217 19.19 4.37 12.96
N ALA A 218 18.17 4.89 12.25
CA ALA A 218 17.17 4.08 11.59
C ALA A 218 17.78 3.37 10.36
N ASP A 219 17.32 2.16 10.09
CA ASP A 219 17.63 1.44 8.85
C ASP A 219 16.55 1.74 7.81
N CYS A 220 16.94 2.52 6.81
CA CYS A 220 16.12 2.88 5.65
C CYS A 220 16.77 2.42 4.34
N ASP A 221 17.70 1.48 4.38
CA ASP A 221 18.46 1.01 3.21
C ASP A 221 17.51 0.39 2.17
N GLY A 222 17.61 0.89 0.94
CA GLY A 222 16.78 0.43 -0.19
C GLY A 222 15.29 0.76 -0.08
N LEU A 223 14.87 1.53 0.91
CA LEU A 223 13.47 1.91 1.09
C LEU A 223 13.06 3.05 0.13
N TRP A 224 11.77 3.14 -0.13
CA TRP A 224 11.18 4.12 -1.03
C TRP A 224 10.35 5.15 -0.28
N PHE A 225 10.78 6.40 -0.34
CA PHE A 225 10.12 7.53 0.30
C PHE A 225 9.94 8.71 -0.67
N PRO A 226 9.44 8.49 -1.91
CA PRO A 226 9.22 9.58 -2.84
C PRO A 226 8.16 10.53 -2.28
N GLU A 227 8.38 11.84 -2.41
CA GLU A 227 7.45 12.88 -1.95
C GLU A 227 7.10 12.83 -0.44
N VAL A 228 7.85 12.07 0.36
CA VAL A 228 7.64 12.00 1.82
C VAL A 228 8.14 13.28 2.48
N ASN A 229 7.41 13.76 3.48
CA ASN A 229 7.81 14.90 4.29
C ASN A 229 8.57 14.42 5.52
N PHE A 230 9.88 14.71 5.59
CA PHE A 230 10.78 14.52 6.72
C PHE A 230 11.21 15.86 7.37
N ASP A 231 10.49 16.95 7.12
CA ASP A 231 10.89 18.27 7.62
C ASP A 231 11.13 18.23 9.14
N ARG A 232 12.30 18.75 9.55
CA ARG A 232 12.72 18.80 10.96
C ARG A 232 12.80 17.43 11.65
N ALA A 233 12.83 16.33 10.92
CA ALA A 233 13.14 15.02 11.50
C ALA A 233 14.63 14.94 11.87
N CYS A 234 14.96 14.10 12.82
CA CYS A 234 16.36 13.75 13.14
C CYS A 234 16.66 12.36 12.60
N MET A 235 17.51 12.32 11.58
CA MET A 235 17.97 11.12 10.88
C MET A 235 19.50 10.96 11.02
N GLU A 236 20.06 11.46 12.11
CA GLU A 236 21.51 11.39 12.35
C GLU A 236 21.98 9.94 12.36
N ALA A 237 23.02 9.66 11.56
CA ALA A 237 23.59 8.34 11.32
C ALA A 237 22.58 7.29 10.82
N ALA A 238 21.48 7.70 10.17
CA ALA A 238 20.57 6.76 9.52
C ALA A 238 21.21 6.09 8.30
N GLY A 239 20.91 4.81 8.09
CA GLY A 239 21.19 4.09 6.85
C GLY A 239 20.16 4.48 5.80
N LEU A 240 20.62 5.03 4.67
CA LEU A 240 19.80 5.43 3.53
C LEU A 240 20.43 4.94 2.21
N TYR A 241 21.27 3.91 2.31
CA TYR A 241 21.94 3.30 1.17
C TYR A 241 20.92 2.82 0.13
N HIS A 242 21.07 3.25 -1.13
CA HIS A 242 20.09 2.98 -2.20
C HIS A 242 18.64 3.44 -1.92
N ALA A 243 18.39 4.28 -0.94
CA ALA A 243 17.05 4.79 -0.68
C ALA A 243 16.56 5.71 -1.80
N ASN A 244 15.25 5.72 -2.06
CA ASN A 244 14.63 6.65 -2.99
C ASN A 244 13.92 7.77 -2.22
N LEU A 245 14.47 8.97 -2.30
CA LEU A 245 13.97 10.21 -1.71
C LEU A 245 13.56 11.23 -2.80
N THR A 246 13.19 10.75 -3.98
CA THR A 246 12.78 11.63 -5.09
C THR A 246 11.66 12.57 -4.65
N GLN A 247 11.87 13.88 -4.84
CA GLN A 247 10.93 14.94 -4.47
C GLN A 247 10.56 14.97 -2.96
N ALA A 248 11.31 14.28 -2.09
CA ALA A 248 11.08 14.33 -0.65
C ALA A 248 11.34 15.74 -0.10
N SER A 249 10.60 16.12 0.93
CA SER A 249 10.85 17.34 1.70
C SER A 249 11.73 16.98 2.90
N LEU A 250 12.92 17.56 2.92
CA LEU A 250 13.98 17.37 3.93
C LEU A 250 14.38 18.72 4.54
N VAL A 251 13.42 19.66 4.64
CA VAL A 251 13.68 21.00 5.13
C VAL A 251 14.07 20.97 6.61
N SER A 252 15.22 21.55 6.94
CA SER A 252 15.76 21.56 8.31
C SER A 252 15.94 20.17 8.93
N VAL A 253 16.09 19.11 8.13
CA VAL A 253 16.36 17.74 8.63
C VAL A 253 17.79 17.66 9.17
N ASN A 254 18.00 16.87 10.20
CA ASN A 254 19.35 16.49 10.66
C ASN A 254 19.75 15.13 10.03
N LEU A 255 20.65 15.15 9.07
CA LEU A 255 21.23 13.98 8.38
C LEU A 255 22.75 13.85 8.65
N ARG A 256 23.22 14.40 9.76
CA ARG A 256 24.66 14.27 10.12
C ARG A 256 25.06 12.81 10.14
N HIS A 257 26.23 12.51 9.56
CA HIS A 257 26.78 11.15 9.50
C HIS A 257 25.87 10.11 8.82
N ALA A 258 24.76 10.48 8.19
CA ALA A 258 23.88 9.55 7.48
C ALA A 258 24.58 8.94 6.26
N ASP A 259 24.26 7.70 5.92
CA ASP A 259 24.79 7.02 4.74
C ASP A 259 23.77 7.07 3.60
N LEU A 260 23.93 8.02 2.69
CA LEU A 260 23.11 8.22 1.50
C LEU A 260 23.81 7.69 0.22
N THR A 261 24.82 6.85 0.38
CA THR A 261 25.57 6.29 -0.76
C THR A 261 24.59 5.66 -1.77
N THR A 262 24.72 6.06 -3.03
CA THR A 262 23.86 5.63 -4.16
C THR A 262 22.36 5.89 -3.98
N ALA A 263 21.96 6.73 -3.03
CA ALA A 263 20.58 7.14 -2.87
C ALA A 263 20.10 8.04 -4.02
N VAL A 264 18.80 8.19 -4.20
CA VAL A 264 18.18 9.05 -5.20
C VAL A 264 17.46 10.21 -4.51
N LEU A 265 18.03 11.42 -4.63
CA LEU A 265 17.46 12.67 -4.09
C LEU A 265 17.00 13.63 -5.21
N ARG A 266 16.63 13.12 -6.36
CA ARG A 266 16.19 13.97 -7.47
C ARG A 266 15.04 14.88 -7.04
N ARG A 267 15.22 16.20 -7.27
CA ARG A 267 14.24 17.24 -6.89
C ARG A 267 13.88 17.24 -5.41
N ALA A 268 14.68 16.62 -4.56
CA ALA A 268 14.47 16.69 -3.11
C ALA A 268 14.75 18.13 -2.61
N ARG A 269 14.07 18.52 -1.55
CA ARG A 269 14.21 19.83 -0.92
C ARG A 269 14.97 19.68 0.40
N CYS A 270 16.27 19.97 0.37
CA CYS A 270 17.18 19.88 1.53
C CYS A 270 17.51 21.26 2.13
N ILE A 271 16.59 22.22 2.00
CA ILE A 271 16.78 23.60 2.45
C ILE A 271 17.04 23.64 3.96
N LEU A 272 18.11 24.35 4.39
CA LEU A 272 18.51 24.46 5.80
C LEU A 272 18.81 23.10 6.48
N ALA A 273 19.05 22.05 5.70
CA ALA A 273 19.38 20.73 6.25
C ALA A 273 20.81 20.68 6.81
N ASP A 274 21.02 19.81 7.78
CA ASP A 274 22.38 19.51 8.32
C ASP A 274 22.84 18.16 7.79
N LEU A 275 23.74 18.18 6.80
CA LEU A 275 24.34 17.00 6.18
C LEU A 275 25.85 16.88 6.50
N ARG A 276 26.30 17.46 7.61
CA ARG A 276 27.72 17.39 8.00
C ARG A 276 28.22 15.96 8.09
N ALA A 277 29.36 15.69 7.48
CA ALA A 277 29.98 14.38 7.43
C ALA A 277 29.07 13.26 6.89
N ALA A 278 27.98 13.60 6.17
CA ALA A 278 27.14 12.62 5.48
C ALA A 278 27.87 12.00 4.30
N LYS A 279 27.58 10.74 3.98
CA LYS A 279 28.09 10.04 2.81
C LYS A 279 27.08 10.14 1.66
N LEU A 280 27.44 10.86 0.62
CA LEU A 280 26.66 11.10 -0.59
C LEU A 280 27.38 10.53 -1.82
N VAL A 281 28.13 9.45 -1.66
CA VAL A 281 28.93 8.85 -2.73
C VAL A 281 28.00 8.27 -3.81
N GLU A 282 28.26 8.65 -5.08
CA GLU A 282 27.46 8.19 -6.23
C GLU A 282 25.94 8.47 -6.09
N THR A 283 25.56 9.48 -5.32
CA THR A 283 24.16 9.87 -5.09
C THR A 283 23.63 10.67 -6.28
N ASP A 284 22.36 10.42 -6.67
CA ASP A 284 21.65 11.20 -7.68
C ASP A 284 21.00 12.43 -7.02
N LEU A 285 21.65 13.59 -7.15
CA LEU A 285 21.22 14.88 -6.59
C LEU A 285 20.58 15.80 -7.64
N ARG A 286 20.25 15.30 -8.81
CA ARG A 286 19.78 16.12 -9.92
C ARG A 286 18.56 16.96 -9.55
N ASP A 287 18.64 18.24 -9.89
CA ASP A 287 17.58 19.22 -9.62
C ASP A 287 17.21 19.37 -8.12
N ALA A 288 18.01 18.86 -7.18
CA ALA A 288 17.76 18.98 -5.75
C ALA A 288 18.12 20.37 -5.22
N ASP A 289 17.40 20.81 -4.18
CA ASP A 289 17.59 22.14 -3.57
C ASP A 289 18.30 22.01 -2.21
N PHE A 290 19.57 22.41 -2.18
CA PHE A 290 20.44 22.48 -1.01
C PHE A 290 20.67 23.93 -0.54
N THR A 291 19.71 24.82 -0.75
CA THR A 291 19.83 26.22 -0.31
C THR A 291 20.08 26.29 1.19
N GLU A 292 21.12 27.03 1.59
CA GLU A 292 21.53 27.22 2.99
C GLU A 292 21.81 25.92 3.77
N THR A 293 22.13 24.84 3.08
CA THR A 293 22.44 23.52 3.67
C THR A 293 23.87 23.47 4.21
N ASP A 294 24.06 22.84 5.37
CA ASP A 294 25.39 22.56 5.92
C ASP A 294 25.91 21.20 5.42
N LEU A 295 26.82 21.22 4.46
CA LEU A 295 27.48 20.05 3.84
C LEU A 295 28.96 19.94 4.21
N ARG A 296 29.38 20.58 5.31
CA ARG A 296 30.79 20.50 5.75
C ARG A 296 31.23 19.07 5.97
N GLU A 297 32.42 18.74 5.47
CA GLU A 297 33.00 17.40 5.59
C GLU A 297 32.15 16.29 4.92
N ALA A 298 31.09 16.63 4.17
CA ALA A 298 30.30 15.64 3.45
C ALA A 298 31.08 15.02 2.30
N ASN A 299 30.85 13.74 2.03
CA ASN A 299 31.47 13.02 0.93
C ASN A 299 30.53 12.92 -0.26
N LEU A 300 30.71 13.78 -1.27
CA LEU A 300 29.93 13.82 -2.50
C LEU A 300 30.63 13.16 -3.69
N ARG A 301 31.65 12.32 -3.44
CA ARG A 301 32.39 11.71 -4.53
C ARG A 301 31.49 11.06 -5.57
N LYS A 302 31.76 11.40 -6.87
CA LYS A 302 31.02 10.88 -8.02
C LYS A 302 29.49 11.11 -7.96
N ALA A 303 29.01 12.03 -7.13
CA ALA A 303 27.58 12.39 -7.10
C ALA A 303 27.21 13.12 -8.39
N ASP A 304 25.98 12.92 -8.86
CA ASP A 304 25.40 13.67 -9.97
C ASP A 304 24.55 14.84 -9.43
N ALA A 305 25.14 16.04 -9.43
CA ALA A 305 24.52 17.27 -8.95
C ALA A 305 24.07 18.19 -10.10
N HIS A 306 23.81 17.63 -11.30
CA HIS A 306 23.35 18.40 -12.45
C HIS A 306 22.04 19.15 -12.12
N GLY A 307 22.01 20.45 -12.30
CA GLY A 307 20.87 21.30 -12.00
C GLY A 307 20.60 21.52 -10.51
N ALA A 308 21.40 20.98 -9.61
CA ALA A 308 21.23 21.17 -8.17
C ALA A 308 21.50 22.62 -7.74
N VAL A 309 20.80 23.08 -6.70
CA VAL A 309 20.92 24.43 -6.15
C VAL A 309 21.67 24.38 -4.82
N PHE A 310 22.89 24.94 -4.78
CA PHE A 310 23.71 25.08 -3.56
C PHE A 310 23.83 26.54 -3.12
N HIS A 311 22.80 27.34 -3.36
CA HIS A 311 22.80 28.74 -2.98
C HIS A 311 23.03 28.90 -1.48
N ARG A 312 24.10 29.61 -1.10
CA ARG A 312 24.56 29.78 0.30
C ARG A 312 24.88 28.49 1.05
N ALA A 313 25.02 27.36 0.37
CA ALA A 313 25.40 26.10 1.02
C ALA A 313 26.85 26.18 1.58
N ASP A 314 27.08 25.51 2.69
CA ASP A 314 28.41 25.38 3.29
C ASP A 314 29.05 24.04 2.89
N LEU A 315 29.91 24.06 1.88
CA LEU A 315 30.60 22.90 1.33
C LEU A 315 32.08 22.85 1.79
N ARG A 316 32.46 23.58 2.84
CA ARG A 316 33.83 23.59 3.34
C ARG A 316 34.30 22.20 3.73
N MET A 317 35.51 21.82 3.33
CA MET A 317 36.10 20.51 3.59
C MET A 317 35.26 19.33 2.99
N ALA A 318 34.30 19.59 2.12
CA ALA A 318 33.55 18.53 1.43
C ALA A 318 34.43 17.83 0.39
N ASP A 319 34.22 16.54 0.18
CA ASP A 319 34.90 15.77 -0.88
C ASP A 319 34.05 15.76 -2.15
N LEU A 320 34.42 16.58 -3.13
CA LEU A 320 33.72 16.76 -4.41
C LEU A 320 34.44 16.03 -5.57
N ARG A 321 35.37 15.13 -5.29
CA ARG A 321 36.15 14.45 -6.34
C ARG A 321 35.22 13.64 -7.27
N GLY A 322 35.27 13.97 -8.55
CA GLY A 322 34.45 13.33 -9.58
C GLY A 322 32.97 13.71 -9.56
N THR A 323 32.58 14.69 -8.75
CA THR A 323 31.19 15.19 -8.71
C THR A 323 30.83 15.96 -9.98
N ASP A 324 29.65 15.76 -10.54
CA ASP A 324 29.16 16.57 -11.66
C ASP A 324 28.34 17.76 -11.15
N LEU A 325 28.99 18.94 -11.12
CA LEU A 325 28.39 20.24 -10.78
C LEU A 325 28.18 21.12 -12.02
N SER A 326 28.27 20.59 -13.23
CA SER A 326 28.39 21.35 -14.49
C SER A 326 27.29 22.38 -14.73
N THR A 327 26.11 22.18 -14.15
CA THR A 327 24.99 23.13 -14.24
C THR A 327 24.41 23.50 -12.87
N ALA A 328 25.16 23.21 -11.80
CA ALA A 328 24.74 23.52 -10.44
C ALA A 328 24.81 25.04 -10.17
N ASN A 329 23.92 25.52 -9.31
CA ASN A 329 23.94 26.89 -8.83
C ASN A 329 24.77 26.98 -7.54
N LEU A 330 26.00 27.52 -7.63
CA LEU A 330 26.95 27.68 -6.51
C LEU A 330 27.00 29.15 -6.00
N VAL A 331 26.01 29.98 -6.28
CA VAL A 331 25.98 31.39 -5.85
C VAL A 331 26.06 31.48 -4.33
N GLU A 332 27.03 32.23 -3.81
CA GLU A 332 27.29 32.42 -2.38
C GLU A 332 27.67 31.10 -1.63
N ALA A 333 27.91 30.00 -2.33
CA ALA A 333 28.35 28.75 -1.70
C ALA A 333 29.80 28.91 -1.12
N ARG A 334 30.08 28.27 0.01
CA ARG A 334 31.41 28.28 0.66
C ARG A 334 32.10 26.96 0.37
N LEU A 335 33.25 27.00 -0.32
CA LEU A 335 33.99 25.80 -0.76
C LEU A 335 35.42 25.76 -0.21
N SER A 336 35.79 26.62 0.75
CA SER A 336 37.17 26.62 1.28
C SER A 336 37.57 25.22 1.75
N ASP A 337 38.74 24.77 1.33
CA ASP A 337 39.30 23.45 1.66
C ASP A 337 38.48 22.26 1.14
N ALA A 338 37.50 22.47 0.25
CA ALA A 338 36.82 21.37 -0.43
C ALA A 338 37.79 20.66 -1.38
N LEU A 339 37.72 19.34 -1.46
CA LEU A 339 38.58 18.54 -2.33
C LEU A 339 37.94 18.33 -3.70
N ALA A 340 38.67 18.57 -4.76
CA ALA A 340 38.28 18.30 -6.12
C ALA A 340 39.29 17.43 -6.85
N SER A 341 38.98 16.93 -8.03
CA SER A 341 39.87 16.22 -8.92
C SER A 341 39.65 16.66 -10.36
N GLU A 342 40.54 16.23 -11.28
CA GLU A 342 40.36 16.47 -12.72
C GLU A 342 39.00 15.97 -13.28
N HIS A 343 38.37 15.06 -12.60
CA HIS A 343 37.07 14.53 -12.99
C HIS A 343 35.89 15.33 -12.42
N THR A 344 36.12 16.30 -11.53
CA THR A 344 35.08 17.19 -11.00
C THR A 344 34.65 18.18 -12.10
N ARG A 345 33.38 18.25 -12.39
CA ARG A 345 32.85 19.14 -13.42
C ARG A 345 32.22 20.35 -12.77
N TRP A 346 32.73 21.53 -13.11
CA TRP A 346 32.26 22.82 -12.60
C TRP A 346 31.33 23.52 -13.58
N PRO A 347 30.50 24.46 -13.13
CA PRO A 347 29.75 25.38 -14.01
C PRO A 347 30.75 26.21 -14.87
N ALA A 348 30.38 26.57 -16.10
CA ALA A 348 31.25 27.17 -17.09
C ALA A 348 31.98 28.46 -16.60
N ASP A 349 31.32 29.26 -15.77
CA ASP A 349 31.82 30.55 -15.30
C ASP A 349 32.27 30.51 -13.82
N PHE A 350 32.46 29.31 -13.25
CA PHE A 350 32.84 29.17 -11.84
C PHE A 350 34.33 28.98 -11.64
N ASP A 351 34.95 29.93 -10.93
CA ASP A 351 36.37 29.87 -10.55
C ASP A 351 36.53 29.12 -9.20
N HIS A 352 36.73 27.81 -9.27
CA HIS A 352 36.86 26.96 -8.10
C HIS A 352 38.17 27.25 -7.33
N THR A 353 39.22 27.69 -8.01
CA THR A 353 40.48 28.07 -7.38
C THR A 353 40.32 29.32 -6.52
N ALA A 354 39.64 30.34 -7.04
CA ALA A 354 39.33 31.54 -6.26
C ALA A 354 38.36 31.26 -5.10
N ALA A 355 37.55 30.19 -5.20
CA ALA A 355 36.67 29.73 -4.12
C ALA A 355 37.40 28.96 -3.01
N GLY A 356 38.71 28.72 -3.16
CA GLY A 356 39.56 28.04 -2.18
C GLY A 356 39.43 26.50 -2.20
N VAL A 357 39.03 25.94 -3.34
CA VAL A 357 38.99 24.49 -3.56
C VAL A 357 40.44 23.96 -3.71
N VAL A 358 40.67 22.77 -3.17
CA VAL A 358 41.97 22.07 -3.24
C VAL A 358 41.88 20.95 -4.27
N ASP A 359 42.57 21.10 -5.38
CA ASP A 359 42.70 20.05 -6.38
C ASP A 359 43.67 18.97 -5.91
N THR A 360 43.29 17.71 -6.07
CA THR A 360 44.11 16.57 -5.66
C THR A 360 44.03 15.45 -6.70
N ASP A 361 45.20 14.91 -7.04
CA ASP A 361 45.33 13.76 -7.94
C ASP A 361 45.03 12.42 -7.21
N ASP A 362 44.90 12.46 -5.88
CA ASP A 362 44.56 11.27 -5.10
C ASP A 362 43.12 10.85 -5.37
N PRO A 363 42.86 9.69 -6.00
CA PRO A 363 41.51 9.21 -6.20
C PRO A 363 40.77 8.93 -4.87
N GLY A 364 41.48 9.05 -3.74
CA GLY A 364 41.02 8.69 -2.40
C GLY A 364 40.80 7.18 -2.25
N PRO A 365 40.53 6.69 -1.06
CA PRO A 365 40.23 5.29 -0.88
C PRO A 365 39.02 4.94 -1.74
N GLU A 366 39.18 3.88 -2.55
CA GLU A 366 37.95 3.32 -3.22
C GLU A 366 36.89 3.07 -2.15
N PRO A 367 35.62 3.39 -2.43
CA PRO A 367 34.55 3.00 -1.52
C PRO A 367 34.76 1.53 -1.23
N SER A 368 34.97 1.18 0.05
CA SER A 368 35.14 -0.23 0.45
C SER A 368 34.12 -1.06 -0.28
N PRO A 369 34.49 -2.19 -0.93
CA PRO A 369 33.51 -3.06 -1.54
C PRO A 369 32.49 -3.37 -0.45
N LEU A 370 31.32 -2.77 -0.58
CA LEU A 370 30.29 -2.75 0.44
C LEU A 370 30.05 -4.18 0.87
N LEU A 371 30.16 -4.42 2.16
CA LEU A 371 29.62 -5.59 2.82
C LEU A 371 28.20 -5.77 2.27
N GLN A 372 28.05 -6.70 1.34
CA GLN A 372 26.71 -7.12 0.91
C GLN A 372 25.98 -7.53 2.19
N PRO A 373 24.77 -7.01 2.45
CA PRO A 373 24.03 -7.44 3.62
C PRO A 373 23.90 -8.97 3.56
N PRO A 374 24.20 -9.69 4.65
CA PRO A 374 24.13 -11.14 4.65
C PRO A 374 22.68 -11.55 4.36
N GLY A 375 22.41 -12.06 3.14
CA GLY A 375 21.12 -12.68 2.84
C GLY A 375 20.45 -12.36 1.50
N MET A 376 21.00 -11.50 0.63
CA MET A 376 20.43 -11.32 -0.72
C MET A 376 21.21 -12.07 -1.79
N THR A 377 21.22 -13.40 -1.75
CA THR A 377 21.41 -14.21 -2.94
C THR A 377 20.14 -14.13 -3.77
N ARG A 378 20.15 -13.24 -4.79
CA ARG A 378 19.16 -13.28 -5.86
C ARG A 378 19.36 -14.57 -6.66
N GLN A 379 18.63 -15.60 -6.30
CA GLN A 379 18.15 -16.58 -7.26
C GLN A 379 16.63 -16.55 -7.25
N ALA A 380 16.06 -15.82 -8.21
CA ALA A 380 14.67 -16.02 -8.59
C ALA A 380 14.56 -17.47 -9.08
N PRO A 381 13.70 -18.31 -8.49
CA PRO A 381 13.45 -19.63 -9.04
C PRO A 381 12.78 -19.48 -10.42
N PRO A 382 13.15 -20.30 -11.42
CA PRO A 382 12.48 -20.29 -12.72
C PRO A 382 11.02 -20.69 -12.52
N LEU A 383 10.12 -19.90 -13.10
CA LEU A 383 8.71 -20.25 -13.25
C LEU A 383 8.62 -21.61 -13.97
N ARG A 384 8.29 -22.67 -13.22
CA ARG A 384 7.87 -23.94 -13.80
C ARG A 384 6.49 -23.74 -14.44
N SER A 385 6.45 -23.79 -15.76
CA SER A 385 5.24 -24.04 -16.50
C SER A 385 4.65 -25.39 -16.02
N ALA A 386 3.47 -25.32 -15.43
CA ALA A 386 2.67 -26.52 -15.17
C ALA A 386 1.88 -26.91 -16.43
N PRO A 387 1.63 -28.22 -16.67
CA PRO A 387 1.01 -28.77 -17.85
C PRO A 387 -0.48 -28.41 -17.98
#